data_bc210ceb5f94e7a59dba9adf1d53ce4f
#
_entry.id   bc210ceb5f94e7a59dba9adf1d53ce4f
#
_cell.length_a   1.000
_cell.length_b   1.000
_cell.length_c   1.000
_cell.angle_alpha   90.00
_cell.angle_beta   90.00
_cell.angle_gamma   90.00
#
_symmetry.space_group_name_H-M   'P 1'
#
loop_
_entity.id
_entity.type
_entity.pdbx_description
1 polymer ?
#
loop_
_entity_poly.entity_id
_entity_poly.type
_entity_poly.pdbx_seq_one_letter_code
_entity_poly.pdbx_strand_id
1 'polypeptide(L)'
;MKTYIAAHRDLVPAKRRQAAPQGCRGQRFRTAPGEAYQMDWGFVAVERPGGERARIACFAMVCHHCGSAHVEFFPNARQENLLIGMLHAFSALGVPATVLTDNMKSVVVRRDADGRPAWQADYAEFMGVVGFRTRLCRPRHPYTKGKVERLVRFVKGNFLAGRSFTDLDALNREAALWCAEQGGRWRRAAACVPMREHEAACSANTRPLEVTAEVERYLCPRRKISFDGFVSFEGHRYGVPYWYGRRECRVSREGRVVHIYSDDLSRELVAHAVGAGADSWCEGQWETSPAQPEELPTQPVGTVVEQIAPPRTKPGFERFDFGRAE
;
A
#
# COMPACT_ATOMS: atom_id res chain seq x y z
N MET A 1 -25.51 -16.58 -20.72
CA MET A 1 -24.15 -16.55 -21.32
C MET A 1 -23.54 -17.95 -21.48
N LYS A 2 -23.45 -18.82 -20.45
CA LYS A 2 -22.88 -20.18 -20.60
C LYS A 2 -23.61 -21.05 -21.62
N THR A 3 -24.94 -20.99 -21.69
CA THR A 3 -25.80 -21.75 -22.64
C THR A 3 -25.61 -21.29 -24.08
N TYR A 4 -25.48 -19.97 -24.33
CA TYR A 4 -25.22 -19.41 -25.64
C TYR A 4 -23.84 -19.85 -26.18
N ILE A 5 -22.80 -19.78 -25.36
CA ILE A 5 -21.45 -20.23 -25.67
C ILE A 5 -21.41 -21.75 -25.98
N ALA A 6 -22.23 -22.53 -25.26
CA ALA A 6 -22.32 -23.97 -25.50
C ALA A 6 -22.99 -24.33 -26.83
N ALA A 7 -23.97 -23.51 -27.25
CA ALA A 7 -24.68 -23.68 -28.52
C ALA A 7 -23.88 -23.18 -29.75
N HIS A 8 -22.91 -22.28 -29.53
CA HIS A 8 -22.14 -21.64 -30.59
C HIS A 8 -20.63 -21.88 -30.42
N ARG A 9 -20.25 -23.11 -30.11
CA ARG A 9 -18.84 -23.50 -29.89
C ARG A 9 -17.95 -23.28 -31.11
N ASP A 10 -18.51 -23.33 -32.29
CA ASP A 10 -17.87 -23.07 -33.57
C ASP A 10 -17.37 -21.62 -33.72
N LEU A 11 -18.06 -20.66 -33.06
CA LEU A 11 -17.67 -19.24 -33.04
C LEU A 11 -16.63 -18.90 -31.99
N VAL A 12 -16.36 -19.82 -31.06
CA VAL A 12 -15.36 -19.60 -29.99
C VAL A 12 -14.02 -20.17 -30.44
N PRO A 13 -12.99 -19.33 -30.63
CA PRO A 13 -11.66 -19.83 -30.99
C PRO A 13 -11.21 -20.87 -29.97
N ALA A 14 -10.71 -22.00 -30.46
CA ALA A 14 -10.15 -23.02 -29.60
C ALA A 14 -9.09 -22.38 -28.67
N LYS A 15 -9.21 -22.58 -27.36
CA LYS A 15 -8.18 -22.14 -26.43
C LYS A 15 -6.85 -22.70 -26.89
N ARG A 16 -5.92 -21.86 -27.33
CA ARG A 16 -4.54 -22.27 -27.59
C ARG A 16 -4.03 -22.94 -26.31
N ARG A 17 -4.02 -24.27 -26.30
CA ARG A 17 -3.25 -25.02 -25.32
C ARG A 17 -1.79 -24.77 -25.69
N GLN A 18 -1.13 -23.91 -24.90
CA GLN A 18 0.33 -23.98 -24.88
C GLN A 18 0.66 -25.34 -24.29
N ALA A 19 1.07 -26.25 -25.17
CA ALA A 19 1.67 -27.51 -24.75
C ALA A 19 2.86 -27.13 -23.86
N ALA A 20 2.83 -27.54 -22.60
CA ALA A 20 4.02 -27.41 -21.75
C ALA A 20 5.14 -28.15 -22.47
N PRO A 21 6.33 -27.55 -22.65
CA PRO A 21 7.45 -28.23 -23.30
C PRO A 21 7.67 -29.58 -22.60
N GLN A 22 7.72 -30.66 -23.34
CA GLN A 22 8.02 -31.98 -22.81
C GLN A 22 9.34 -31.89 -22.02
N GLY A 23 9.32 -32.25 -20.74
CA GLY A 23 10.50 -32.24 -19.88
C GLY A 23 10.59 -31.11 -18.85
N CYS A 24 9.79 -30.05 -18.90
CA CYS A 24 9.80 -28.99 -17.92
C CYS A 24 8.85 -29.27 -16.74
N ARG A 25 9.21 -30.18 -15.87
CA ARG A 25 8.57 -30.30 -14.55
C ARG A 25 9.24 -29.33 -13.61
N GLY A 26 8.64 -28.13 -13.44
CA GLY A 26 9.11 -27.15 -12.48
C GLY A 26 8.77 -27.59 -11.06
N GLN A 27 9.76 -27.67 -10.18
CA GLN A 27 9.52 -27.83 -8.76
C GLN A 27 8.78 -26.60 -8.24
N ARG A 28 7.70 -26.80 -7.49
CA ARG A 28 6.99 -25.69 -6.83
C ARG A 28 7.93 -25.06 -5.79
N PHE A 29 8.15 -23.77 -5.93
CA PHE A 29 8.87 -23.00 -4.92
C PHE A 29 8.13 -23.08 -3.57
N ARG A 30 8.81 -23.50 -2.53
CA ARG A 30 8.32 -23.55 -1.15
C ARG A 30 9.18 -22.62 -0.31
N THR A 31 8.59 -21.99 0.69
CA THR A 31 9.26 -21.13 1.66
C THR A 31 8.99 -21.63 3.06
N ALA A 32 9.89 -21.35 3.97
CA ALA A 32 9.62 -21.49 5.39
C ALA A 32 8.49 -20.52 5.84
N PRO A 33 7.86 -20.76 6.99
CA PRO A 33 6.90 -19.84 7.57
C PRO A 33 7.50 -18.44 7.72
N GLY A 34 6.77 -17.39 7.29
CA GLY A 34 7.20 -15.99 7.40
C GLY A 34 8.39 -15.56 6.53
N GLU A 35 9.05 -16.48 5.81
CA GLU A 35 10.28 -16.21 5.06
C GLU A 35 10.07 -15.22 3.92
N ALA A 36 9.02 -15.41 3.12
CA ALA A 36 8.86 -14.63 1.91
C ALA A 36 7.41 -14.23 1.62
N TYR A 37 7.23 -12.98 1.16
CA TYR A 37 5.98 -12.47 0.62
C TYR A 37 6.12 -12.22 -0.88
N GLN A 38 4.99 -12.30 -1.59
CA GLN A 38 4.89 -11.88 -2.99
C GLN A 38 4.07 -10.62 -3.06
N MET A 39 4.52 -9.62 -3.83
CA MET A 39 3.74 -8.42 -4.09
C MET A 39 3.56 -8.14 -5.57
N ASP A 40 2.46 -7.47 -5.92
CA ASP A 40 2.12 -7.05 -7.26
C ASP A 40 1.17 -5.87 -7.29
N TRP A 41 1.18 -5.15 -8.41
CA TRP A 41 0.14 -4.24 -8.80
C TRP A 41 -0.87 -4.89 -9.73
N GLY A 42 -2.14 -4.65 -9.47
CA GLY A 42 -3.22 -4.90 -10.42
C GLY A 42 -3.94 -3.60 -10.76
N PHE A 43 -4.44 -3.45 -11.98
CA PHE A 43 -5.38 -2.39 -12.29
C PHE A 43 -6.80 -2.96 -12.35
N VAL A 44 -7.71 -2.30 -11.66
CA VAL A 44 -9.09 -2.74 -11.52
C VAL A 44 -10.04 -1.59 -11.88
N ALA A 45 -11.22 -1.96 -12.40
CA ALA A 45 -12.32 -1.02 -12.53
C ALA A 45 -13.23 -1.19 -11.32
N VAL A 46 -13.50 -0.10 -10.63
CA VAL A 46 -14.41 -0.01 -9.48
C VAL A 46 -15.63 0.77 -9.89
N GLU A 47 -16.80 0.29 -9.53
CA GLU A 47 -18.06 0.93 -9.81
C GLU A 47 -18.46 1.82 -8.62
N ARG A 48 -18.87 3.05 -8.92
CA ARG A 48 -19.41 4.00 -7.95
C ARG A 48 -20.94 3.91 -7.90
N PRO A 49 -21.58 4.33 -6.80
CA PRO A 49 -23.01 4.53 -6.79
C PRO A 49 -23.40 5.47 -7.94
N GLY A 50 -24.31 5.05 -8.83
CA GLY A 50 -24.63 5.80 -10.05
C GLY A 50 -24.05 5.20 -11.34
N GLY A 51 -23.24 4.11 -11.22
CA GLY A 51 -22.74 3.35 -12.38
C GLY A 51 -21.48 3.89 -13.02
N GLU A 52 -20.90 4.97 -12.53
CA GLU A 52 -19.62 5.47 -13.00
C GLU A 52 -18.50 4.47 -12.66
N ARG A 53 -17.58 4.23 -13.60
CA ARG A 53 -16.43 3.34 -13.40
C ARG A 53 -15.14 4.12 -13.33
N ALA A 54 -14.39 3.93 -12.26
CA ALA A 54 -13.05 4.47 -12.08
C ALA A 54 -12.00 3.35 -12.21
N ARG A 55 -10.91 3.61 -12.95
CA ARG A 55 -9.76 2.71 -12.98
C ARG A 55 -8.76 3.12 -11.92
N ILE A 56 -8.49 2.23 -10.98
CA ILE A 56 -7.59 2.45 -9.85
C ILE A 56 -6.54 1.35 -9.77
N ALA A 57 -5.46 1.61 -9.04
CA ALA A 57 -4.41 0.63 -8.77
C ALA A 57 -4.78 -0.20 -7.53
N CYS A 58 -4.58 -1.51 -7.63
CA CYS A 58 -4.75 -2.47 -6.55
C CYS A 58 -3.38 -3.01 -6.16
N PHE A 59 -2.89 -2.62 -5.00
CA PHE A 59 -1.72 -3.24 -4.38
C PHE A 59 -2.13 -4.55 -3.73
N ALA A 60 -1.36 -5.59 -3.95
CA ALA A 60 -1.60 -6.88 -3.35
C ALA A 60 -0.29 -7.47 -2.82
N MET A 61 -0.29 -7.91 -1.58
CA MET A 61 0.80 -8.67 -0.95
C MET A 61 0.26 -9.94 -0.35
N VAL A 62 0.99 -11.04 -0.49
CA VAL A 62 0.56 -12.35 0.04
C VAL A 62 1.75 -13.11 0.61
N CYS A 63 1.58 -13.65 1.81
CA CYS A 63 2.54 -14.59 2.38
C CYS A 63 2.67 -15.83 1.50
N HIS A 64 3.90 -16.15 1.10
CA HIS A 64 4.12 -17.29 0.22
C HIS A 64 3.83 -18.62 0.92
N HIS A 65 4.02 -18.70 2.23
CA HIS A 65 3.78 -19.92 3.01
C HIS A 65 2.30 -20.12 3.33
N CYS A 66 1.70 -19.29 4.17
CA CYS A 66 0.33 -19.45 4.66
C CYS A 66 -0.73 -18.92 3.70
N GLY A 67 -0.42 -17.89 2.90
CA GLY A 67 -1.38 -17.25 1.98
C GLY A 67 -2.18 -16.10 2.60
N SER A 68 -1.88 -15.71 3.84
CA SER A 68 -2.42 -14.47 4.42
C SER A 68 -2.07 -13.30 3.51
N ALA A 69 -3.01 -12.40 3.29
CA ALA A 69 -2.90 -11.40 2.26
C ALA A 69 -3.29 -10.02 2.78
N HIS A 70 -2.67 -9.02 2.20
CA HIS A 70 -3.06 -7.62 2.30
C HIS A 70 -3.40 -7.09 0.90
N VAL A 71 -4.52 -6.40 0.80
CA VAL A 71 -4.99 -5.76 -0.44
C VAL A 71 -5.38 -4.34 -0.12
N GLU A 72 -4.86 -3.40 -0.88
CA GLU A 72 -5.15 -1.98 -0.73
C GLU A 72 -5.25 -1.31 -2.10
N PHE A 73 -6.09 -0.28 -2.21
CA PHE A 73 -6.35 0.42 -3.45
C PHE A 73 -5.83 1.85 -3.38
N PHE A 74 -5.23 2.29 -4.48
CA PHE A 74 -4.62 3.61 -4.62
C PHE A 74 -5.06 4.28 -5.92
N PRO A 75 -5.01 5.61 -6.01
CA PRO A 75 -5.33 6.32 -7.25
C PRO A 75 -4.43 5.90 -8.41
N ASN A 76 -3.19 5.54 -8.12
CA ASN A 76 -2.18 5.15 -9.11
C ASN A 76 -1.11 4.23 -8.49
N ALA A 77 -0.25 3.63 -9.35
CA ALA A 77 0.83 2.73 -8.95
C ALA A 77 2.19 3.45 -8.88
N ARG A 78 2.24 4.69 -8.37
CA ARG A 78 3.51 5.41 -8.17
C ARG A 78 4.31 4.80 -7.02
N GLN A 79 5.60 5.11 -6.97
CA GLN A 79 6.52 4.57 -5.96
C GLN A 79 6.07 4.91 -4.53
N GLU A 80 5.61 6.12 -4.28
CA GLU A 80 5.09 6.53 -2.97
C GLU A 80 3.95 5.62 -2.47
N ASN A 81 2.98 5.32 -3.34
CA ASN A 81 1.87 4.43 -3.01
C ASN A 81 2.32 2.98 -2.84
N LEU A 82 3.39 2.56 -3.54
CA LEU A 82 4.01 1.26 -3.33
C LEU A 82 4.59 1.15 -1.92
N LEU A 83 5.36 2.16 -1.49
CA LEU A 83 6.01 2.16 -0.17
C LEU A 83 4.97 2.23 0.95
N ILE A 84 3.94 3.06 0.80
CA ILE A 84 2.80 3.13 1.74
C ILE A 84 2.10 1.77 1.83
N GLY A 85 1.71 1.18 0.69
CA GLY A 85 1.04 -0.12 0.67
C GLY A 85 1.89 -1.25 1.25
N MET A 86 3.22 -1.20 1.07
CA MET A 86 4.14 -2.14 1.72
C MET A 86 4.18 -1.95 3.23
N LEU A 87 4.24 -0.71 3.74
CA LEU A 87 4.21 -0.44 5.18
C LEU A 87 2.91 -0.93 5.82
N HIS A 88 1.77 -0.65 5.18
CA HIS A 88 0.47 -1.14 5.65
C HIS A 88 0.41 -2.67 5.65
N ALA A 89 0.92 -3.31 4.60
CA ALA A 89 1.00 -4.76 4.54
C ALA A 89 1.92 -5.34 5.63
N PHE A 90 3.07 -4.70 5.90
CA PHE A 90 3.98 -5.12 6.96
C PHE A 90 3.41 -4.88 8.36
N SER A 91 2.62 -3.83 8.55
CA SER A 91 1.88 -3.62 9.80
C SER A 91 0.88 -4.75 10.06
N ALA A 92 0.16 -5.19 9.00
CA ALA A 92 -0.85 -6.23 9.11
C ALA A 92 -0.28 -7.65 9.20
N LEU A 93 0.81 -7.94 8.48
CA LEU A 93 1.32 -9.31 8.30
C LEU A 93 2.68 -9.55 8.96
N GLY A 94 3.34 -8.51 9.47
CA GLY A 94 4.74 -8.52 9.89
C GLY A 94 5.72 -8.36 8.72
N VAL A 95 6.97 -8.02 9.02
CA VAL A 95 8.05 -7.82 8.05
C VAL A 95 8.72 -9.15 7.74
N PRO A 96 8.66 -9.65 6.49
CA PRO A 96 9.30 -10.92 6.10
C PRO A 96 10.80 -10.72 5.88
N ALA A 97 11.56 -11.79 5.80
CA ALA A 97 12.97 -11.73 5.40
C ALA A 97 13.12 -11.29 3.92
N THR A 98 12.17 -11.66 3.06
CA THR A 98 12.27 -11.41 1.60
C THR A 98 10.91 -11.05 1.00
N VAL A 99 10.90 -10.05 0.10
CA VAL A 99 9.75 -9.72 -0.75
C VAL A 99 10.09 -10.06 -2.20
N LEU A 100 9.25 -10.88 -2.83
CA LEU A 100 9.36 -11.25 -4.24
C LEU A 100 8.46 -10.35 -5.09
N THR A 101 9.03 -9.71 -6.09
CA THR A 101 8.29 -8.86 -7.04
C THR A 101 8.83 -9.02 -8.46
N ASP A 102 8.14 -8.46 -9.44
CA ASP A 102 8.65 -8.34 -10.80
C ASP A 102 9.56 -7.10 -10.96
N ASN A 103 10.02 -6.86 -12.20
CA ASN A 103 10.92 -5.76 -12.49
C ASN A 103 10.14 -4.45 -12.72
N MET A 104 9.31 -4.04 -11.76
CA MET A 104 8.58 -2.78 -11.86
C MET A 104 9.52 -1.57 -11.70
N LYS A 105 9.24 -0.50 -12.45
CA LYS A 105 10.07 0.72 -12.47
C LYS A 105 10.15 1.44 -11.13
N SER A 106 9.17 1.27 -10.26
CA SER A 106 9.16 1.81 -8.90
C SER A 106 10.12 1.10 -7.95
N VAL A 107 10.64 -0.07 -8.34
CA VAL A 107 11.54 -0.90 -7.54
C VAL A 107 12.95 -0.91 -8.14
N VAL A 108 13.04 -1.10 -9.45
CA VAL A 108 14.31 -1.31 -10.15
C VAL A 108 14.42 -0.39 -11.35
N VAL A 109 15.56 0.29 -11.50
CA VAL A 109 15.84 1.16 -12.65
C VAL A 109 16.21 0.31 -13.87
N ARG A 110 17.15 -0.60 -13.68
CA ARG A 110 17.70 -1.48 -14.75
C ARG A 110 18.36 -2.71 -14.13
N ARG A 111 18.70 -3.66 -14.97
CA ARG A 111 19.67 -4.71 -14.63
C ARG A 111 21.00 -4.44 -15.35
N ASP A 112 22.09 -4.74 -14.68
CA ASP A 112 23.43 -4.71 -15.30
C ASP A 112 23.64 -5.93 -16.21
N ALA A 113 24.83 -6.02 -16.81
CA ALA A 113 25.21 -7.11 -17.70
C ALA A 113 25.21 -8.49 -17.00
N ASP A 114 25.45 -8.51 -15.68
CA ASP A 114 25.43 -9.72 -14.86
C ASP A 114 24.03 -10.07 -14.35
N GLY A 115 23.01 -9.29 -14.74
CA GLY A 115 21.63 -9.45 -14.32
C GLY A 115 21.33 -8.97 -12.90
N ARG A 116 22.27 -8.26 -12.25
CA ARG A 116 22.09 -7.67 -10.92
C ARG A 116 21.19 -6.43 -11.03
N PRO A 117 20.26 -6.22 -10.09
CA PRO A 117 19.37 -5.07 -10.11
C PRO A 117 20.10 -3.79 -9.66
N ALA A 118 19.93 -2.70 -10.44
CA ALA A 118 20.15 -1.35 -9.98
C ALA A 118 18.81 -0.85 -9.39
N TRP A 119 18.73 -0.78 -8.08
CA TRP A 119 17.52 -0.38 -7.37
C TRP A 119 17.22 1.10 -7.57
N GLN A 120 15.95 1.48 -7.49
CA GLN A 120 15.57 2.86 -7.25
C GLN A 120 16.14 3.30 -5.90
N ALA A 121 16.70 4.53 -5.81
CA ALA A 121 17.39 5.01 -4.61
C ALA A 121 16.47 4.97 -3.37
N ASP A 122 15.28 5.56 -3.48
CA ASP A 122 14.31 5.59 -2.37
C ASP A 122 13.87 4.17 -1.95
N TYR A 123 13.75 3.25 -2.92
CA TYR A 123 13.39 1.86 -2.61
C TYR A 123 14.54 1.12 -1.92
N ALA A 124 15.79 1.38 -2.31
CA ALA A 124 16.96 0.80 -1.67
C ALA A 124 17.11 1.28 -0.22
N GLU A 125 16.90 2.59 0.01
CA GLU A 125 16.89 3.18 1.35
C GLU A 125 15.76 2.57 2.19
N PHE A 126 14.55 2.49 1.64
CA PHE A 126 13.39 1.87 2.28
C PHE A 126 13.65 0.43 2.71
N MET A 127 14.27 -0.40 1.85
CA MET A 127 14.67 -1.76 2.22
C MET A 127 15.61 -1.78 3.43
N GLY A 128 16.55 -0.82 3.48
CA GLY A 128 17.49 -0.68 4.59
C GLY A 128 16.81 -0.26 5.89
N VAL A 129 15.96 0.75 5.83
CA VAL A 129 15.23 1.29 6.99
C VAL A 129 14.27 0.26 7.58
N VAL A 130 13.48 -0.41 6.73
CA VAL A 130 12.52 -1.43 7.18
C VAL A 130 13.21 -2.77 7.49
N GLY A 131 14.34 -3.05 6.87
CA GLY A 131 15.17 -4.23 7.15
C GLY A 131 14.66 -5.53 6.50
N PHE A 132 14.31 -5.50 5.23
CA PHE A 132 13.99 -6.69 4.42
C PHE A 132 14.82 -6.71 3.14
N ARG A 133 14.80 -7.83 2.43
CA ARG A 133 15.45 -7.98 1.12
C ARG A 133 14.41 -8.14 0.02
N THR A 134 14.73 -7.65 -1.18
CA THR A 134 13.88 -7.87 -2.36
C THR A 134 14.52 -8.85 -3.31
N ARG A 135 13.74 -9.79 -3.79
CA ARG A 135 14.10 -10.72 -4.85
C ARG A 135 13.24 -10.44 -6.08
N LEU A 136 13.88 -10.22 -7.21
CA LEU A 136 13.19 -10.01 -8.48
C LEU A 136 12.89 -11.35 -9.16
N CYS A 137 11.72 -11.47 -9.74
CA CYS A 137 11.39 -12.59 -10.60
C CYS A 137 12.34 -12.63 -11.79
N ARG A 138 12.75 -13.84 -12.18
CA ARG A 138 13.52 -14.02 -13.42
C ARG A 138 12.63 -13.68 -14.61
N PRO A 139 13.14 -12.88 -15.59
CA PRO A 139 12.40 -12.60 -16.80
C PRO A 139 11.94 -13.91 -17.47
N ARG A 140 10.71 -13.93 -17.97
CA ARG A 140 10.10 -15.09 -18.66
C ARG A 140 9.94 -16.39 -17.84
N HIS A 141 10.00 -16.32 -16.50
CA HIS A 141 9.69 -17.44 -15.60
C HIS A 141 8.41 -17.16 -14.78
N PRO A 142 7.21 -17.37 -15.33
CA PRO A 142 5.94 -16.97 -14.73
C PRO A 142 5.58 -17.78 -13.47
N TYR A 143 6.28 -18.89 -13.20
CA TYR A 143 5.92 -19.81 -12.11
C TYR A 143 6.23 -19.29 -10.70
N THR A 144 7.05 -18.26 -10.58
CA THR A 144 7.52 -17.77 -9.26
C THR A 144 6.51 -16.84 -8.57
N LYS A 145 5.62 -16.18 -9.30
CA LYS A 145 4.68 -15.15 -8.81
C LYS A 145 3.21 -15.56 -8.78
N GLY A 146 2.93 -16.85 -9.00
CA GLY A 146 1.56 -17.35 -9.20
C GLY A 146 0.60 -17.20 -8.03
N LYS A 147 1.05 -16.87 -6.80
CA LYS A 147 0.16 -16.65 -5.65
C LYS A 147 -0.45 -15.27 -5.68
N VAL A 148 0.35 -14.22 -5.84
CA VAL A 148 -0.15 -12.85 -5.89
C VAL A 148 -0.97 -12.58 -7.16
N GLU A 149 -0.60 -13.17 -8.31
CA GLU A 149 -1.43 -13.10 -9.52
C GLU A 149 -2.82 -13.72 -9.32
N ARG A 150 -2.88 -14.85 -8.59
CA ARG A 150 -4.15 -15.48 -8.21
C ARG A 150 -4.94 -14.60 -7.23
N LEU A 151 -4.27 -13.95 -6.27
CA LEU A 151 -4.90 -13.01 -5.36
C LEU A 151 -5.53 -11.86 -6.12
N VAL A 152 -4.79 -11.18 -7.01
CA VAL A 152 -5.32 -10.07 -7.83
C VAL A 152 -6.52 -10.52 -8.67
N ARG A 153 -6.46 -11.72 -9.24
CA ARG A 153 -7.60 -12.29 -9.99
C ARG A 153 -8.80 -12.57 -9.08
N PHE A 154 -8.55 -13.04 -7.87
CA PHE A 154 -9.58 -13.30 -6.88
C PHE A 154 -10.23 -12.02 -6.37
N VAL A 155 -9.46 -10.96 -6.13
CA VAL A 155 -9.99 -9.63 -5.84
C VAL A 155 -10.96 -9.17 -6.93
N LYS A 156 -10.58 -9.29 -8.20
CA LYS A 156 -11.44 -8.90 -9.34
C LYS A 156 -12.74 -9.73 -9.44
N GLY A 157 -12.63 -11.02 -9.22
CA GLY A 157 -13.75 -11.96 -9.44
C GLY A 157 -14.60 -12.24 -8.21
N ASN A 158 -14.17 -11.82 -7.02
CA ASN A 158 -14.86 -12.06 -5.76
C ASN A 158 -15.11 -10.77 -4.98
N PHE A 159 -14.05 -10.09 -4.56
CA PHE A 159 -14.20 -8.88 -3.73
C PHE A 159 -14.93 -7.75 -4.46
N LEU A 160 -14.54 -7.44 -5.69
CA LEU A 160 -15.14 -6.34 -6.47
C LEU A 160 -16.41 -6.75 -7.23
N ALA A 161 -16.69 -8.03 -7.37
CA ALA A 161 -17.80 -8.50 -8.19
C ALA A 161 -19.15 -8.12 -7.57
N GLY A 162 -19.94 -7.31 -8.28
CA GLY A 162 -21.27 -6.90 -7.88
C GLY A 162 -21.29 -5.88 -6.73
N ARG A 163 -20.17 -5.24 -6.42
CA ARG A 163 -20.08 -4.20 -5.40
C ARG A 163 -19.81 -2.84 -6.02
N SER A 164 -20.34 -1.80 -5.41
CA SER A 164 -20.04 -0.41 -5.69
C SER A 164 -19.53 0.28 -4.42
N PHE A 165 -18.67 1.29 -4.57
CA PHE A 165 -18.03 1.97 -3.46
C PHE A 165 -18.11 3.48 -3.62
N THR A 166 -18.43 4.18 -2.54
CA THR A 166 -18.58 5.63 -2.54
C THR A 166 -17.26 6.35 -2.78
N ASP A 167 -16.20 5.87 -2.15
CA ASP A 167 -14.86 6.44 -2.21
C ASP A 167 -13.78 5.38 -1.97
N LEU A 168 -12.53 5.81 -2.05
CA LEU A 168 -11.37 4.94 -1.88
C LEU A 168 -11.25 4.42 -0.44
N ASP A 169 -11.67 5.21 0.55
CA ASP A 169 -11.59 4.83 1.96
C ASP A 169 -12.59 3.74 2.29
N ALA A 170 -13.83 3.87 1.81
CA ALA A 170 -14.85 2.81 1.96
C ALA A 170 -14.36 1.51 1.32
N LEU A 171 -13.77 1.61 0.12
CA LEU A 171 -13.19 0.47 -0.59
C LEU A 171 -12.07 -0.20 0.22
N ASN A 172 -11.15 0.58 0.79
CA ASN A 172 -10.02 0.06 1.55
C ASN A 172 -10.44 -0.54 2.89
N ARG A 173 -11.39 0.08 3.60
CA ARG A 173 -11.95 -0.51 4.82
C ARG A 173 -12.57 -1.89 4.57
N GLU A 174 -13.39 -2.00 3.52
CA GLU A 174 -13.99 -3.29 3.17
C GLU A 174 -12.96 -4.30 2.66
N ALA A 175 -11.91 -3.87 1.95
CA ALA A 175 -10.84 -4.74 1.52
C ALA A 175 -10.06 -5.33 2.70
N ALA A 176 -9.80 -4.52 3.74
CA ALA A 176 -9.14 -4.97 4.95
C ALA A 176 -9.97 -6.03 5.69
N LEU A 177 -11.26 -5.77 5.89
CA LEU A 177 -12.19 -6.76 6.48
C LEU A 177 -12.27 -8.05 5.66
N TRP A 178 -12.37 -7.90 4.33
CA TRP A 178 -12.38 -9.06 3.44
C TRP A 178 -11.09 -9.87 3.52
N CYS A 179 -9.92 -9.25 3.60
CA CYS A 179 -8.65 -9.95 3.78
C CYS A 179 -8.62 -10.74 5.09
N ALA A 180 -9.07 -10.14 6.20
CA ALA A 180 -9.16 -10.79 7.49
C ALA A 180 -10.11 -12.00 7.48
N GLU A 181 -11.29 -11.87 6.87
CA GLU A 181 -12.25 -12.96 6.73
C GLU A 181 -11.72 -14.10 5.86
N GLN A 182 -11.08 -13.79 4.73
CA GLN A 182 -10.58 -14.80 3.81
C GLN A 182 -9.42 -15.61 4.41
N GLY A 183 -8.57 -15.01 5.24
CA GLY A 183 -7.55 -15.73 5.99
C GLY A 183 -8.13 -16.90 6.78
N GLY A 184 -9.30 -16.72 7.41
CA GLY A 184 -10.00 -17.78 8.15
C GLY A 184 -10.71 -18.83 7.26
N ARG A 185 -11.02 -18.50 5.99
CA ARG A 185 -11.79 -19.37 5.08
C ARG A 185 -10.92 -20.20 4.13
N TRP A 186 -9.69 -19.79 3.87
CA TRP A 186 -8.80 -20.50 2.94
C TRP A 186 -8.30 -21.83 3.52
N ARG A 187 -9.18 -22.81 3.54
CA ARG A 187 -8.79 -24.21 3.79
C ARG A 187 -8.08 -24.72 2.55
N ARG A 188 -6.78 -24.86 2.62
CA ARG A 188 -6.05 -25.62 1.59
C ARG A 188 -6.13 -27.10 1.91
N ALA A 189 -6.83 -27.83 1.06
CA ALA A 189 -6.92 -29.29 1.11
C ALA A 189 -5.55 -30.02 1.04
N ALA A 190 -4.46 -29.31 0.78
CA ALA A 190 -3.14 -29.91 0.63
C ALA A 190 -2.25 -29.83 1.89
N ALA A 191 -2.60 -29.06 2.90
CA ALA A 191 -1.90 -29.04 4.16
C ALA A 191 -2.84 -29.59 5.23
N CYS A 192 -2.49 -30.69 5.83
CA CYS A 192 -3.25 -31.30 6.93
C CYS A 192 -3.26 -30.45 8.22
N VAL A 193 -2.77 -29.22 8.15
CA VAL A 193 -2.64 -28.26 9.25
C VAL A 193 -3.68 -27.16 9.09
N PRO A 194 -4.46 -26.84 10.14
CA PRO A 194 -5.42 -25.75 10.13
C PRO A 194 -4.77 -24.42 9.74
N MET A 195 -5.47 -23.58 9.00
CA MET A 195 -4.97 -22.29 8.51
C MET A 195 -4.45 -21.39 9.65
N ARG A 196 -5.11 -21.38 10.80
CA ARG A 196 -4.67 -20.64 11.99
C ARG A 196 -3.30 -21.03 12.50
N GLU A 197 -2.94 -22.32 12.43
CA GLU A 197 -1.60 -22.78 12.81
C GLU A 197 -0.54 -22.31 11.81
N HIS A 198 -0.86 -22.29 10.52
CA HIS A 198 0.01 -21.73 9.50
C HIS A 198 0.24 -20.23 9.68
N GLU A 199 -0.80 -19.48 10.01
CA GLU A 199 -0.71 -18.04 10.30
C GLU A 199 0.12 -17.80 11.55
N ALA A 200 -0.12 -18.52 12.64
CA ALA A 200 0.65 -18.41 13.87
C ALA A 200 2.13 -18.70 13.63
N ALA A 201 2.46 -19.77 12.89
CA ALA A 201 3.83 -20.09 12.53
C ALA A 201 4.50 -19.01 11.68
N CYS A 202 3.76 -18.38 10.75
CA CYS A 202 4.28 -17.28 9.94
C CYS A 202 4.49 -16.03 10.79
N SER A 203 3.55 -15.66 11.63
CA SER A 203 3.65 -14.49 12.51
C SER A 203 4.81 -14.61 13.50
N ALA A 204 5.08 -15.82 14.01
CA ALA A 204 6.22 -16.06 14.89
C ALA A 204 7.58 -15.92 14.19
N ASN A 205 7.63 -16.01 12.87
CA ASN A 205 8.85 -15.92 12.05
C ASN A 205 8.99 -14.60 11.27
N THR A 206 8.06 -13.68 11.42
CA THR A 206 8.16 -12.31 10.90
C THR A 206 8.52 -11.36 12.04
N ARG A 207 9.11 -10.21 11.71
CA ARG A 207 9.33 -9.15 12.69
C ARG A 207 8.13 -8.20 12.71
N PRO A 208 7.74 -7.68 13.87
CA PRO A 208 6.85 -6.52 13.92
C PRO A 208 7.44 -5.34 13.13
N LEU A 209 6.61 -4.55 12.46
CA LEU A 209 7.05 -3.30 11.86
C LEU A 209 7.31 -2.29 12.98
N GLU A 210 8.55 -1.86 13.12
CA GLU A 210 8.92 -0.76 14.02
C GLU A 210 8.65 0.56 13.32
N VAL A 211 7.75 1.37 13.89
CA VAL A 211 7.41 2.68 13.33
C VAL A 211 8.32 3.73 13.93
N THR A 212 9.47 3.92 13.30
CA THR A 212 10.43 4.98 13.61
C THR A 212 10.10 6.25 12.84
N ALA A 213 10.69 7.39 13.22
CA ALA A 213 10.57 8.64 12.46
C ALA A 213 11.02 8.50 10.98
N GLU A 214 11.96 7.60 10.71
CA GLU A 214 12.42 7.31 9.33
C GLU A 214 11.34 6.56 8.55
N VAL A 215 10.65 5.61 9.16
CA VAL A 215 9.52 4.89 8.55
C VAL A 215 8.33 5.83 8.32
N GLU A 216 8.02 6.71 9.26
CA GLU A 216 6.93 7.70 9.13
C GLU A 216 7.09 8.60 7.90
N ARG A 217 8.33 8.94 7.52
CA ARG A 217 8.59 9.75 6.31
C ARG A 217 8.06 9.12 5.02
N TYR A 218 7.99 7.81 4.95
CA TYR A 218 7.43 7.11 3.78
C TYR A 218 5.89 7.12 3.76
N LEU A 219 5.23 7.32 4.91
CA LEU A 219 3.79 7.49 5.00
C LEU A 219 3.33 8.90 4.61
N CYS A 220 4.25 9.86 4.68
CA CYS A 220 4.02 11.26 4.39
C CYS A 220 4.91 11.71 3.22
N PRO A 221 4.54 11.41 1.97
CA PRO A 221 5.35 11.75 0.80
C PRO A 221 5.59 13.26 0.69
N ARG A 222 6.83 13.60 0.30
CA ARG A 222 7.24 14.98 0.10
C ARG A 222 6.57 15.61 -1.11
N ARG A 223 6.20 16.87 -1.01
CA ARG A 223 5.58 17.68 -2.07
C ARG A 223 6.24 19.04 -2.16
N LYS A 224 6.32 19.55 -3.39
CA LYS A 224 6.72 20.95 -3.64
C LYS A 224 5.52 21.85 -3.49
N ILE A 225 5.74 22.97 -2.83
CA ILE A 225 4.77 24.06 -2.75
C ILE A 225 4.95 24.91 -4.00
N SER A 226 3.87 25.14 -4.73
CA SER A 226 3.86 25.99 -5.91
C SER A 226 4.02 27.48 -5.52
N PHE A 227 4.33 28.32 -6.50
CA PHE A 227 4.55 29.76 -6.26
C PHE A 227 3.31 30.47 -5.67
N ASP A 228 2.13 29.92 -5.92
CA ASP A 228 0.84 30.43 -5.44
C ASP A 228 0.38 29.75 -4.12
N GLY A 229 1.30 29.04 -3.44
CA GLY A 229 1.07 28.50 -2.11
C GLY A 229 0.26 27.22 -2.05
N PHE A 230 0.23 26.41 -3.12
CA PHE A 230 -0.47 25.12 -3.12
C PHE A 230 0.46 23.93 -3.22
N VAL A 231 0.02 22.81 -2.68
CA VAL A 231 0.55 21.48 -2.95
C VAL A 231 -0.43 20.65 -3.74
N SER A 232 0.06 19.88 -4.70
CA SER A 232 -0.76 18.95 -5.48
C SER A 232 -0.72 17.56 -4.85
N PHE A 233 -1.87 17.02 -4.50
CA PHE A 233 -2.02 15.69 -3.95
C PHE A 233 -3.31 15.03 -4.43
N GLU A 234 -3.22 13.79 -4.92
CA GLU A 234 -4.35 12.98 -5.44
C GLU A 234 -5.25 13.69 -6.47
N GLY A 235 -4.67 14.60 -7.27
CA GLY A 235 -5.41 15.32 -8.32
C GLY A 235 -6.09 16.62 -7.88
N HIS A 236 -5.91 17.00 -6.61
CA HIS A 236 -6.39 18.27 -6.04
C HIS A 236 -5.23 19.14 -5.61
N ARG A 237 -5.50 20.43 -5.40
CA ARG A 237 -4.55 21.40 -4.87
C ARG A 237 -5.01 21.87 -3.50
N TYR A 238 -4.10 21.85 -2.54
CA TYR A 238 -4.35 22.21 -1.15
C TYR A 238 -3.44 23.35 -0.74
N GLY A 239 -4.02 24.41 -0.19
CA GLY A 239 -3.33 25.61 0.26
C GLY A 239 -2.42 25.33 1.45
N VAL A 240 -1.28 26.03 1.47
CA VAL A 240 -0.30 26.00 2.58
C VAL A 240 -0.18 27.41 3.13
N PRO A 241 -0.18 27.59 4.46
CA PRO A 241 -0.07 28.92 5.06
C PRO A 241 1.22 29.63 4.64
N TYR A 242 1.12 30.92 4.31
CA TYR A 242 2.24 31.75 3.84
C TYR A 242 3.41 31.82 4.82
N TRP A 243 3.13 31.79 6.12
CA TRP A 243 4.18 31.83 7.15
C TRP A 243 5.14 30.64 7.09
N TYR A 244 4.74 29.53 6.46
CA TYR A 244 5.64 28.42 6.20
C TYR A 244 6.49 28.70 4.93
N GLY A 245 7.48 29.53 5.05
CA GLY A 245 8.28 30.03 3.93
C GLY A 245 9.19 29.00 3.23
N ARG A 246 8.99 27.69 3.44
CA ARG A 246 9.78 26.63 2.78
C ARG A 246 9.12 26.21 1.46
N ARG A 247 9.93 25.62 0.57
CA ARG A 247 9.48 25.16 -0.75
C ARG A 247 8.94 23.75 -0.79
N GLU A 248 9.10 22.99 0.27
CA GLU A 248 8.70 21.60 0.36
C GLU A 248 8.00 21.33 1.68
N CYS A 249 7.03 20.45 1.63
CA CYS A 249 6.26 19.96 2.77
C CYS A 249 5.97 18.48 2.61
N ARG A 250 5.33 17.87 3.59
CA ARG A 250 4.89 16.49 3.53
C ARG A 250 3.37 16.42 3.64
N VAL A 251 2.79 15.43 2.97
CA VAL A 251 1.35 15.30 2.89
C VAL A 251 0.95 13.88 3.23
N SER A 252 -0.05 13.73 4.10
CA SER A 252 -0.72 12.44 4.32
C SER A 252 -2.23 12.61 4.16
N ARG A 253 -2.91 11.48 4.00
CA ARG A 253 -4.36 11.46 3.99
C ARG A 253 -4.87 10.48 5.03
N GLU A 254 -5.79 10.95 5.85
CA GLU A 254 -6.55 10.15 6.80
C GLU A 254 -8.04 10.27 6.50
N GLY A 255 -8.64 9.19 6.04
CA GLY A 255 -10.03 9.20 5.67
C GLY A 255 -10.34 10.29 4.64
N ARG A 256 -11.13 11.27 5.02
CA ARG A 256 -11.52 12.42 4.20
C ARG A 256 -10.76 13.70 4.53
N VAL A 257 -9.64 13.59 5.23
CA VAL A 257 -8.80 14.73 5.59
C VAL A 257 -7.41 14.57 4.99
N VAL A 258 -6.90 15.64 4.40
CA VAL A 258 -5.52 15.76 3.92
C VAL A 258 -4.77 16.63 4.90
N HIS A 259 -3.74 16.07 5.50
CA HIS A 259 -2.86 16.72 6.46
C HIS A 259 -1.57 17.16 5.76
N ILE A 260 -1.17 18.40 5.97
CA ILE A 260 0.07 18.95 5.44
C ILE A 260 1.00 19.26 6.61
N TYR A 261 2.19 18.68 6.57
CA TYR A 261 3.20 18.82 7.61
C TYR A 261 4.43 19.59 7.11
N SER A 262 5.20 20.10 8.04
CA SER A 262 6.56 20.56 7.77
C SER A 262 7.40 19.42 7.15
N ASP A 263 8.45 19.76 6.39
CA ASP A 263 9.28 18.75 5.70
C ASP A 263 9.95 17.75 6.67
N ASP A 264 10.21 18.17 7.90
CA ASP A 264 10.77 17.34 8.97
C ASP A 264 9.72 16.58 9.80
N LEU A 265 8.42 16.73 9.48
CA LEU A 265 7.29 16.17 10.22
C LEU A 265 7.12 16.69 11.67
N SER A 266 7.85 17.73 12.05
CA SER A 266 7.79 18.26 13.42
C SER A 266 6.48 18.98 13.72
N ARG A 267 5.78 19.48 12.68
CA ARG A 267 4.57 20.29 12.83
C ARG A 267 3.56 20.03 11.72
N GLU A 268 2.30 19.92 12.11
CA GLU A 268 1.19 20.04 11.17
C GLU A 268 0.96 21.52 10.82
N LEU A 269 0.96 21.82 9.53
CA LEU A 269 0.79 23.17 9.00
C LEU A 269 -0.69 23.51 8.84
N VAL A 270 -1.44 22.58 8.26
CA VAL A 270 -2.87 22.73 7.95
C VAL A 270 -3.48 21.37 7.63
N ALA A 271 -4.77 21.22 7.92
CA ALA A 271 -5.58 20.09 7.49
C ALA A 271 -6.72 20.57 6.59
N HIS A 272 -6.98 19.84 5.50
CA HIS A 272 -8.05 20.12 4.55
C HIS A 272 -9.01 18.95 4.45
N ALA A 273 -10.30 19.22 4.38
CA ALA A 273 -11.25 18.20 3.93
C ALA A 273 -11.02 17.89 2.46
N VAL A 274 -11.07 16.61 2.08
CA VAL A 274 -11.04 16.21 0.67
C VAL A 274 -12.28 16.79 -0.02
N GLY A 275 -12.08 17.81 -0.84
CA GLY A 275 -13.15 18.54 -1.51
C GLY A 275 -13.55 17.95 -2.86
N ALA A 276 -14.70 18.38 -3.37
CA ALA A 276 -15.15 18.09 -4.74
C ALA A 276 -14.56 19.06 -5.79
N GLY A 277 -13.97 20.18 -5.34
CA GLY A 277 -13.36 21.20 -6.20
C GLY A 277 -11.89 20.90 -6.53
N ALA A 278 -11.33 21.65 -7.47
CA ALA A 278 -9.92 21.50 -7.87
C ALA A 278 -8.97 22.05 -6.80
N ASP A 279 -9.33 23.09 -6.08
CA ASP A 279 -8.50 23.83 -5.13
C ASP A 279 -9.20 23.94 -3.76
N SER A 280 -8.43 23.69 -2.70
CA SER A 280 -8.82 23.92 -1.30
C SER A 280 -7.90 24.97 -0.71
N TRP A 281 -8.46 26.07 -0.23
CA TRP A 281 -7.73 27.21 0.32
C TRP A 281 -7.56 27.07 1.83
N CYS A 282 -6.50 27.69 2.39
CA CYS A 282 -6.36 27.82 3.83
C CYS A 282 -6.29 29.30 4.25
N GLU A 283 -6.61 29.54 5.50
CA GLU A 283 -6.43 30.86 6.11
C GLU A 283 -4.95 31.24 6.11
N GLY A 284 -4.65 32.50 5.82
CA GLY A 284 -3.28 33.02 5.78
C GLY A 284 -2.43 32.51 4.62
N GLN A 285 -3.02 31.97 3.55
CA GLN A 285 -2.26 31.42 2.42
C GLN A 285 -1.46 32.47 1.66
N TRP A 286 -1.95 33.72 1.60
CA TRP A 286 -1.31 34.83 0.87
C TRP A 286 -1.06 36.06 1.72
N GLU A 287 -0.95 35.94 3.01
CA GLU A 287 -0.56 37.05 3.88
C GLU A 287 0.88 37.44 3.60
N THR A 288 1.08 38.74 3.26
CA THR A 288 2.40 39.29 2.98
C THR A 288 3.26 39.51 4.24
N SER A 289 2.65 39.50 5.40
CA SER A 289 3.34 39.51 6.69
C SER A 289 2.87 38.30 7.48
N PRO A 290 3.68 37.24 7.60
CA PRO A 290 3.34 36.12 8.45
C PRO A 290 3.28 36.64 9.90
N ALA A 291 2.11 36.53 10.54
CA ALA A 291 2.10 36.42 11.97
C ALA A 291 2.94 35.16 12.31
N GLN A 292 4.19 35.35 12.62
CA GLN A 292 4.96 34.24 13.18
C GLN A 292 4.17 33.74 14.37
N PRO A 293 3.79 32.45 14.42
CA PRO A 293 3.25 31.91 15.66
C PRO A 293 4.30 32.26 16.70
N GLU A 294 3.88 32.95 17.78
CA GLU A 294 4.76 33.21 18.91
C GLU A 294 5.48 31.89 19.20
N GLU A 295 6.81 31.92 19.13
CA GLU A 295 7.61 30.79 19.60
C GLU A 295 7.12 30.52 21.01
N LEU A 296 6.45 29.41 21.22
CA LEU A 296 6.09 28.94 22.53
C LEU A 296 7.40 28.99 23.33
N PRO A 297 7.46 29.79 24.44
CA PRO A 297 8.69 29.92 25.20
C PRO A 297 9.15 28.51 25.53
N THR A 298 10.37 28.19 25.12
CA THR A 298 11.06 26.96 25.52
C THR A 298 11.16 26.99 27.02
N GLN A 299 10.15 26.47 27.72
CA GLN A 299 10.26 26.23 29.14
C GLN A 299 11.38 25.21 29.34
N PRO A 300 12.32 25.49 30.22
CA PRO A 300 13.35 24.53 30.58
C PRO A 300 12.63 23.27 31.08
N VAL A 301 13.06 22.11 30.58
CA VAL A 301 12.54 20.80 30.93
C VAL A 301 12.68 20.60 32.44
N GLY A 302 11.68 21.03 33.17
CA GLY A 302 11.44 20.63 34.55
C GLY A 302 10.67 19.32 34.48
N THR A 303 11.21 18.30 35.10
CA THR A 303 10.62 16.98 35.29
C THR A 303 9.24 17.10 35.94
N VAL A 304 8.19 17.18 35.17
CA VAL A 304 6.83 16.95 35.63
C VAL A 304 6.33 15.74 34.82
N VAL A 305 6.14 14.65 35.55
CA VAL A 305 5.41 13.48 35.05
C VAL A 305 3.94 13.87 35.01
N GLU A 306 3.53 14.57 33.96
CA GLU A 306 2.12 14.74 33.64
C GLU A 306 1.67 13.60 32.73
N GLN A 307 0.48 13.09 33.01
CA GLN A 307 -0.19 12.02 32.33
C GLN A 307 -0.10 12.25 30.81
N ILE A 308 0.66 11.39 30.18
CA ILE A 308 0.80 11.36 28.72
C ILE A 308 -0.58 11.10 28.16
N ALA A 309 -1.15 12.09 27.48
CA ALA A 309 -2.27 11.86 26.58
C ALA A 309 -1.89 10.72 25.64
N PRO A 310 -2.82 9.83 25.27
CA PRO A 310 -2.51 8.71 24.39
C PRO A 310 -1.79 9.26 23.17
N PRO A 311 -0.74 8.58 22.67
CA PRO A 311 0.04 9.06 21.55
C PRO A 311 -0.89 9.39 20.40
N ARG A 312 -0.74 10.58 19.82
CA ARG A 312 -1.47 10.98 18.61
C ARG A 312 -1.24 9.88 17.60
N THR A 313 -2.31 9.31 17.11
CA THR A 313 -2.33 8.26 16.13
C THR A 313 -1.44 8.65 14.96
N LYS A 314 -0.59 7.73 14.53
CA LYS A 314 0.45 8.01 13.54
C LYS A 314 -0.13 8.07 12.14
N PRO A 315 0.24 9.06 11.29
CA PRO A 315 -0.31 9.19 9.94
C PRO A 315 -0.26 7.88 9.16
N GLY A 316 -1.39 7.47 8.60
CA GLY A 316 -1.49 6.30 7.73
C GLY A 316 -1.62 4.95 8.43
N PHE A 317 -1.48 4.85 9.76
CA PHE A 317 -1.66 3.61 10.51
C PHE A 317 -3.03 3.47 11.17
N GLU A 318 -3.75 4.55 11.42
CA GLU A 318 -5.07 4.54 12.07
C GLU A 318 -6.12 3.73 11.31
N ARG A 319 -5.97 3.61 9.99
CA ARG A 319 -6.89 2.82 9.15
C ARG A 319 -6.81 1.32 9.39
N PHE A 320 -5.81 0.85 10.09
CA PHE A 320 -5.46 -0.55 10.19
C PHE A 320 -5.41 -1.07 11.62
N ASP A 321 -6.07 -0.38 12.54
CA ASP A 321 -6.35 -0.94 13.85
C ASP A 321 -7.33 -2.12 13.67
N PHE A 322 -6.75 -3.26 13.36
CA PHE A 322 -7.41 -4.55 13.44
C PHE A 322 -7.58 -4.82 14.93
N GLY A 323 -8.72 -4.38 15.48
CA GLY A 323 -9.06 -4.62 16.86
C GLY A 323 -8.61 -6.02 17.27
N ARG A 324 -7.73 -6.10 18.27
CA ARG A 324 -7.38 -7.36 18.89
C ARG A 324 -8.70 -7.96 19.36
N ALA A 325 -9.14 -9.01 18.69
CA ALA A 325 -10.22 -9.82 19.18
C ALA A 325 -9.77 -10.35 20.55
N GLU A 326 -10.45 -9.95 21.61
CA GLU A 326 -10.39 -10.58 22.92
C GLU A 326 -10.77 -12.07 22.82
#